data_6c849ecd714d17c1c1b1bb0f83a89d33
#
_entry.id   6c849ecd714d17c1c1b1bb0f83a89d33
#
_cell.length_a   1.000
_cell.length_b   1.000
_cell.length_c   1.000
_cell.angle_alpha   90.00
_cell.angle_beta   90.00
_cell.angle_gamma   90.00
#
_symmetry.space_group_name_H-M   'P 1'
#
loop_
_entity.id
_entity.type
_entity.pdbx_description
1 polymer ?
#
loop_
_entity_poly.entity_id
_entity_poly.type
_entity_poly.pdbx_seq_one_letter_code
_entity_poly.pdbx_strand_id
1 'polypeptide(L)'
;QLLLETRKPALAFDPGFSPEEFNRWKRDVSRAVTALMQHPAAGEDPAPQLLSDEERDGYRLQKWECYPLAGCAVRFLVLIPGGVSAAAPAPAVLCIPGSGQTKELMAGEPELAPAFELPAAEKRNDMARQFVRAGMVAVAVDNPCTGETADLEWVSPKYRGYDYDDASRVLLELGWSYQGYASF
;
A
#
# COMPACT_ATOMS: atom_id res chain seq x y z
N GLN A 1 -7.82 24.03 -18.92
CA GLN A 1 -6.70 25.01 -18.84
C GLN A 1 -7.19 26.34 -18.28
N LEU A 2 -8.27 26.94 -18.82
CA LEU A 2 -8.84 28.22 -18.38
C LEU A 2 -9.16 28.26 -16.86
N LEU A 3 -9.67 27.17 -16.28
CA LEU A 3 -9.94 27.11 -14.84
C LEU A 3 -8.67 27.19 -13.98
N LEU A 4 -7.57 26.60 -14.43
CA LEU A 4 -6.28 26.68 -13.73
C LEU A 4 -5.66 28.09 -13.81
N GLU A 5 -5.91 28.79 -14.91
CA GLU A 5 -5.41 30.16 -15.11
C GLU A 5 -6.18 31.20 -14.31
N THR A 6 -7.49 30.94 -14.05
CA THR A 6 -8.40 31.90 -13.41
C THR A 6 -8.61 31.67 -11.91
N ARG A 7 -8.23 30.51 -11.38
CA ARG A 7 -8.40 30.18 -9.96
C ARG A 7 -7.04 29.99 -9.27
N LYS A 8 -6.77 30.81 -8.27
CA LYS A 8 -5.65 30.56 -7.34
C LYS A 8 -6.08 29.45 -6.36
N PRO A 9 -5.27 28.40 -6.16
CA PRO A 9 -5.54 27.42 -5.10
C PRO A 9 -5.57 28.11 -3.74
N ALA A 10 -6.57 27.76 -2.92
CA ALA A 10 -6.73 28.36 -1.58
C ALA A 10 -5.52 28.07 -0.65
N LEU A 11 -4.84 26.96 -0.87
CA LEU A 11 -3.66 26.51 -0.12
C LEU A 11 -2.43 26.42 -1.03
N ALA A 12 -2.23 27.42 -1.90
CA ALA A 12 -1.04 27.49 -2.73
C ALA A 12 0.23 27.60 -1.85
N PHE A 13 1.27 26.87 -2.24
CA PHE A 13 2.59 27.01 -1.61
C PHE A 13 3.23 28.34 -2.09
N ASP A 14 3.81 29.08 -1.15
CA ASP A 14 4.63 30.26 -1.45
C ASP A 14 6.07 30.01 -0.99
N PRO A 15 7.06 30.02 -1.90
CA PRO A 15 8.47 29.83 -1.53
C PRO A 15 9.02 30.96 -0.64
N GLY A 16 8.30 32.08 -0.52
CA GLY A 16 8.63 33.20 0.35
C GLY A 16 8.10 33.06 1.80
N PHE A 17 7.45 31.97 2.16
CA PHE A 17 6.98 31.77 3.53
C PHE A 17 8.11 31.82 4.55
N SER A 18 7.88 32.55 5.65
CA SER A 18 8.67 32.40 6.87
C SER A 18 8.49 30.96 7.46
N PRO A 19 9.37 30.50 8.36
CA PRO A 19 9.22 29.21 9.01
C PRO A 19 7.85 29.03 9.71
N GLU A 20 7.32 30.09 10.32
CA GLU A 20 6.03 30.08 10.99
C GLU A 20 4.87 29.97 10.00
N GLU A 21 4.92 30.71 8.90
CA GLU A 21 3.93 30.63 7.81
C GLU A 21 3.96 29.27 7.13
N PHE A 22 5.14 28.72 6.85
CA PHE A 22 5.28 27.38 6.32
C PHE A 22 4.69 26.31 7.23
N ASN A 23 4.94 26.39 8.54
CA ASN A 23 4.36 25.44 9.49
C ASN A 23 2.84 25.58 9.60
N ARG A 24 2.30 26.79 9.48
CA ARG A 24 0.85 27.01 9.41
C ARG A 24 0.27 26.40 8.15
N TRP A 25 0.84 26.71 7.01
CA TRP A 25 0.44 26.17 5.71
C TRP A 25 0.46 24.64 5.71
N LYS A 26 1.51 24.01 6.23
CA LYS A 26 1.57 22.54 6.37
C LYS A 26 0.39 21.98 7.15
N ARG A 27 0.05 22.59 8.29
CA ARG A 27 -1.10 22.14 9.09
C ARG A 27 -2.43 22.29 8.35
N ASP A 28 -2.59 23.38 7.63
CA ASP A 28 -3.83 23.65 6.89
C ASP A 28 -3.97 22.72 5.69
N VAL A 29 -2.90 22.46 4.95
CA VAL A 29 -2.87 21.46 3.87
C VAL A 29 -3.14 20.06 4.42
N SER A 30 -2.46 19.67 5.51
CA SER A 30 -2.66 18.35 6.13
C SER A 30 -4.13 18.15 6.54
N ARG A 31 -4.74 19.17 7.18
CA ARG A 31 -6.17 19.12 7.56
C ARG A 31 -7.09 18.99 6.34
N ALA A 32 -6.83 19.77 5.29
CA ALA A 32 -7.64 19.73 4.07
C ALA A 32 -7.52 18.38 3.36
N VAL A 33 -6.30 17.83 3.24
CA VAL A 33 -6.06 16.51 2.64
C VAL A 33 -6.77 15.43 3.45
N THR A 34 -6.61 15.41 4.78
CA THR A 34 -7.28 14.43 5.66
C THR A 34 -8.80 14.48 5.50
N ALA A 35 -9.38 15.68 5.40
CA ALA A 35 -10.82 15.82 5.19
C ALA A 35 -11.27 15.32 3.81
N LEU A 36 -10.46 15.49 2.77
CA LEU A 36 -10.75 15.03 1.41
C LEU A 36 -10.55 13.52 1.24
N MET A 37 -9.67 12.93 2.04
CA MET A 37 -9.38 11.49 1.95
C MET A 37 -10.58 10.62 2.35
N GLN A 38 -11.47 11.13 3.22
CA GLN A 38 -12.67 10.40 3.63
C GLN A 38 -12.33 8.98 4.11
N HIS A 39 -11.43 8.89 5.09
CA HIS A 39 -11.03 7.61 5.66
C HIS A 39 -12.21 6.88 6.29
N PRO A 40 -12.29 5.55 6.19
CA PRO A 40 -13.16 4.76 7.03
C PRO A 40 -12.89 5.03 8.52
N ALA A 41 -13.89 4.83 9.36
CA ALA A 41 -13.63 4.83 10.81
C ALA A 41 -12.73 3.65 11.17
N ALA A 42 -11.71 3.91 11.99
CA ALA A 42 -10.84 2.85 12.46
C ALA A 42 -11.65 1.76 13.16
N GLY A 43 -11.37 0.51 12.79
CA GLY A 43 -11.87 -0.66 13.53
C GLY A 43 -11.20 -0.75 14.92
N GLU A 44 -11.58 -1.79 15.65
CA GLU A 44 -10.88 -2.18 16.87
C GLU A 44 -9.55 -2.89 16.54
N ASP A 45 -9.13 -3.89 17.31
CA ASP A 45 -7.92 -4.66 17.06
C ASP A 45 -7.97 -5.31 15.66
N PRO A 46 -7.00 -5.05 14.76
CA PRO A 46 -6.93 -5.67 13.43
C PRO A 46 -6.70 -7.19 13.47
N ALA A 47 -6.45 -7.79 14.64
CA ALA A 47 -6.30 -9.23 14.88
C ALA A 47 -5.36 -9.93 13.88
N PRO A 48 -4.07 -9.56 13.81
CA PRO A 48 -3.15 -10.12 12.83
C PRO A 48 -2.94 -11.63 13.05
N GLN A 49 -3.00 -12.40 11.98
CA GLN A 49 -2.85 -13.85 11.99
C GLN A 49 -1.70 -14.25 11.06
N LEU A 50 -0.80 -15.11 11.56
CA LEU A 50 0.25 -15.70 10.75
C LEU A 50 -0.34 -16.86 9.94
N LEU A 51 -0.26 -16.78 8.61
CA LEU A 51 -0.75 -17.81 7.69
C LEU A 51 0.34 -18.80 7.29
N SER A 52 1.57 -18.33 7.05
CA SER A 52 2.72 -19.19 6.77
C SER A 52 4.01 -18.55 7.25
N ASP A 53 5.03 -19.39 7.52
CA ASP A 53 6.37 -19.01 7.95
C ASP A 53 7.38 -19.95 7.30
N GLU A 54 8.17 -19.46 6.37
CA GLU A 54 9.04 -20.27 5.52
C GLU A 54 10.44 -19.70 5.47
N GLU A 55 11.44 -20.57 5.56
CA GLU A 55 12.83 -20.18 5.34
C GLU A 55 13.10 -19.93 3.85
N ARG A 56 13.89 -18.91 3.57
CA ARG A 56 14.45 -18.56 2.28
C ARG A 56 15.96 -18.40 2.39
N ASP A 57 16.62 -18.20 1.26
CA ASP A 57 18.06 -17.96 1.24
C ASP A 57 18.39 -16.61 1.91
N GLY A 58 18.81 -16.68 3.19
CA GLY A 58 19.23 -15.55 4.01
C GLY A 58 18.12 -14.77 4.71
N TYR A 59 16.86 -15.16 4.61
CA TYR A 59 15.75 -14.53 5.32
C TYR A 59 14.59 -15.50 5.57
N ARG A 60 13.65 -15.12 6.45
CA ARG A 60 12.36 -15.79 6.64
C ARG A 60 11.28 -15.01 5.92
N LEU A 61 10.42 -15.71 5.19
CA LEU A 61 9.24 -15.17 4.54
C LEU A 61 8.01 -15.57 5.33
N GLN A 62 7.30 -14.59 5.86
CA GLN A 62 6.04 -14.81 6.57
C GLN A 62 4.89 -14.20 5.77
N LYS A 63 3.77 -14.91 5.70
CA LYS A 63 2.50 -14.39 5.18
C LYS A 63 1.56 -14.15 6.35
N TRP A 64 0.99 -12.96 6.40
CA TRP A 64 0.08 -12.52 7.43
C TRP A 64 -1.23 -12.03 6.84
N GLU A 65 -2.29 -12.06 7.66
CA GLU A 65 -3.59 -11.49 7.37
C GLU A 65 -4.07 -10.68 8.57
N CYS A 66 -4.69 -9.53 8.34
CA CYS A 66 -5.36 -8.76 9.39
C CYS A 66 -6.66 -8.13 8.86
N TYR A 67 -7.50 -7.66 9.78
CA TYR A 67 -8.84 -7.15 9.49
C TYR A 67 -9.02 -5.75 10.07
N PRO A 68 -8.46 -4.70 9.47
CA PRO A 68 -8.61 -3.32 9.96
C PRO A 68 -10.06 -2.84 9.94
N LEU A 69 -10.88 -3.41 9.06
CA LEU A 69 -12.34 -3.25 9.03
C LEU A 69 -13.01 -4.62 8.99
N ALA A 70 -14.20 -4.74 9.55
CA ALA A 70 -14.97 -5.97 9.52
C ALA A 70 -15.20 -6.44 8.07
N GLY A 71 -14.77 -7.67 7.78
CA GLY A 71 -14.88 -8.26 6.44
C GLY A 71 -13.83 -7.79 5.41
N CYS A 72 -12.93 -6.88 5.77
CA CYS A 72 -11.88 -6.38 4.88
C CYS A 72 -10.54 -6.99 5.26
N ALA A 73 -10.18 -8.10 4.63
CA ALA A 73 -8.89 -8.75 4.84
C ALA A 73 -7.75 -7.97 4.15
N VAL A 74 -6.71 -7.66 4.90
CA VAL A 74 -5.44 -7.16 4.37
C VAL A 74 -4.39 -8.25 4.53
N ARG A 75 -3.85 -8.74 3.42
CA ARG A 75 -2.78 -9.73 3.37
C ARG A 75 -1.47 -9.07 3.04
N PHE A 76 -0.42 -9.45 3.78
CA PHE A 76 0.90 -8.88 3.60
C PHE A 76 1.99 -9.92 3.81
N LEU A 77 3.15 -9.68 3.23
CA LEU A 77 4.35 -10.48 3.41
C LEU A 77 5.34 -9.73 4.28
N VAL A 78 5.98 -10.45 5.20
CA VAL A 78 7.06 -9.93 6.04
C VAL A 78 8.32 -10.72 5.73
N LEU A 79 9.34 -10.03 5.25
CA LEU A 79 10.65 -10.58 4.99
C LEU A 79 11.58 -10.18 6.14
N ILE A 80 12.10 -11.16 6.87
CA ILE A 80 12.89 -10.96 8.10
C ILE A 80 14.31 -11.45 7.83
N PRO A 81 15.33 -10.57 7.87
CA PRO A 81 16.73 -10.99 7.69
C PRO A 81 17.16 -12.00 8.73
N GLY A 82 18.08 -12.89 8.37
CA GLY A 82 18.69 -13.80 9.32
C GLY A 82 19.33 -13.06 10.52
N GLY A 83 19.11 -13.61 11.73
CA GLY A 83 19.65 -13.03 12.97
C GLY A 83 18.84 -11.89 13.59
N VAL A 84 17.79 -11.39 12.93
CA VAL A 84 16.89 -10.39 13.50
C VAL A 84 15.99 -11.03 14.55
N SER A 85 15.88 -10.39 15.70
CA SER A 85 15.06 -10.84 16.84
C SER A 85 14.69 -9.66 17.74
N ALA A 86 13.89 -9.89 18.76
CA ALA A 86 13.60 -8.87 19.78
C ALA A 86 14.87 -8.37 20.51
N ALA A 87 15.90 -9.22 20.63
CA ALA A 87 17.18 -8.85 21.23
C ALA A 87 18.16 -8.18 20.24
N ALA A 88 17.94 -8.36 18.94
CA ALA A 88 18.74 -7.77 17.85
C ALA A 88 17.79 -7.21 16.78
N PRO A 89 17.10 -6.08 17.03
CA PRO A 89 16.14 -5.50 16.12
C PRO A 89 16.85 -4.88 14.89
N ALA A 90 16.15 -4.89 13.76
CA ALA A 90 16.56 -4.21 12.55
C ALA A 90 15.55 -3.10 12.17
N PRO A 91 15.96 -2.10 11.38
CA PRO A 91 15.02 -1.17 10.78
C PRO A 91 13.96 -1.90 9.95
N ALA A 92 12.74 -1.37 9.90
CA ALA A 92 11.66 -1.93 9.08
C ALA A 92 11.25 -0.93 7.99
N VAL A 93 10.90 -1.46 6.82
CA VAL A 93 10.44 -0.69 5.65
C VAL A 93 9.10 -1.25 5.17
N LEU A 94 8.11 -0.38 5.04
CA LEU A 94 6.86 -0.70 4.37
C LEU A 94 7.02 -0.47 2.86
N CYS A 95 6.82 -1.53 2.08
CA CYS A 95 6.89 -1.52 0.63
C CYS A 95 5.46 -1.46 0.06
N ILE A 96 5.12 -0.33 -0.54
CA ILE A 96 3.82 -0.09 -1.16
C ILE A 96 3.99 -0.26 -2.68
N PRO A 97 3.18 -1.11 -3.34
CA PRO A 97 3.33 -1.36 -4.76
C PRO A 97 2.86 -0.18 -5.61
N GLY A 98 3.46 -0.07 -6.78
CA GLY A 98 2.91 0.72 -7.87
C GLY A 98 1.70 0.03 -8.51
N SER A 99 1.07 0.71 -9.45
CA SER A 99 -0.03 0.15 -10.24
C SER A 99 0.39 -1.14 -10.95
N GLY A 100 -0.42 -2.19 -10.84
CA GLY A 100 -0.17 -3.48 -11.48
C GLY A 100 0.90 -4.35 -10.81
N GLN A 101 1.37 -3.98 -9.63
CA GLN A 101 2.31 -4.79 -8.84
C GLN A 101 1.61 -5.42 -7.63
N THR A 102 2.12 -6.56 -7.18
CA THR A 102 1.64 -7.27 -6.00
C THR A 102 2.75 -7.41 -4.97
N LYS A 103 2.37 -7.74 -3.73
CA LYS A 103 3.32 -8.02 -2.65
C LYS A 103 4.29 -9.14 -2.98
N GLU A 104 3.84 -10.17 -3.72
CA GLU A 104 4.67 -11.29 -4.13
C GLU A 104 5.77 -10.85 -5.09
N LEU A 105 5.45 -9.96 -6.03
CA LEU A 105 6.45 -9.41 -6.95
C LEU A 105 7.48 -8.57 -6.20
N MET A 106 7.03 -7.74 -5.26
CA MET A 106 7.96 -6.96 -4.43
C MET A 106 8.83 -7.84 -3.53
N ALA A 107 8.27 -8.96 -3.05
CA ALA A 107 9.04 -9.96 -2.30
C ALA A 107 10.01 -10.73 -3.20
N GLY A 108 9.86 -10.64 -4.53
CA GLY A 108 10.61 -11.44 -5.49
C GLY A 108 10.18 -12.90 -5.55
N GLU A 109 8.93 -13.20 -5.21
CA GLU A 109 8.29 -14.52 -5.18
C GLU A 109 7.13 -14.57 -6.22
N PRO A 110 7.41 -14.35 -7.53
CA PRO A 110 6.36 -14.21 -8.53
C PRO A 110 5.50 -15.47 -8.68
N GLU A 111 6.03 -16.64 -8.31
CA GLU A 111 5.33 -17.93 -8.32
C GLU A 111 4.23 -18.03 -7.26
N LEU A 112 4.28 -17.20 -6.21
CA LEU A 112 3.27 -17.12 -5.18
C LEU A 112 2.13 -16.15 -5.56
N ALA A 113 2.33 -15.33 -6.58
CA ALA A 113 1.29 -14.41 -7.04
C ALA A 113 0.12 -15.19 -7.65
N PRO A 114 -1.13 -14.74 -7.44
CA PRO A 114 -2.26 -15.27 -8.19
C PRO A 114 -1.94 -15.21 -9.70
N ALA A 115 -2.44 -16.19 -10.46
CA ALA A 115 -2.06 -16.44 -11.85
C ALA A 115 -2.34 -15.28 -12.81
N PHE A 116 -1.54 -14.21 -12.70
CA PHE A 116 -1.46 -13.13 -13.67
C PHE A 116 -0.24 -13.34 -14.55
N GLU A 117 -0.43 -13.33 -15.86
CA GLU A 117 0.70 -13.18 -16.77
C GLU A 117 1.18 -11.71 -16.68
N LEU A 118 2.14 -11.48 -15.79
CA LEU A 118 2.77 -10.18 -15.68
C LEU A 118 3.87 -10.05 -16.73
N PRO A 119 4.01 -8.87 -17.38
CA PRO A 119 5.11 -8.61 -18.28
C PRO A 119 6.47 -8.88 -17.61
N ALA A 120 7.41 -9.46 -18.33
CA ALA A 120 8.73 -9.82 -17.79
C ALA A 120 9.51 -8.61 -17.18
N ALA A 121 9.16 -7.38 -17.58
CA ALA A 121 9.73 -6.15 -17.03
C ALA A 121 9.28 -5.87 -15.59
N GLU A 122 8.06 -6.24 -15.23
CA GLU A 122 7.49 -6.03 -13.89
C GLU A 122 8.08 -7.00 -12.86
N LYS A 123 8.58 -8.16 -13.31
CA LYS A 123 9.29 -9.13 -12.46
C LYS A 123 10.59 -8.60 -11.86
N ARG A 124 11.05 -7.41 -12.24
CA ARG A 124 12.32 -6.82 -11.78
C ARG A 124 12.19 -5.93 -10.55
N ASN A 125 10.98 -5.61 -10.12
CA ASN A 125 10.80 -4.77 -8.94
C ASN A 125 10.63 -5.62 -7.68
N ASP A 126 11.69 -6.29 -7.28
CA ASP A 126 11.80 -7.06 -6.04
C ASP A 126 12.25 -6.17 -4.86
N MET A 127 11.62 -5.03 -4.70
CA MET A 127 12.03 -3.98 -3.76
C MET A 127 12.14 -4.50 -2.31
N ALA A 128 11.16 -5.28 -1.84
CA ALA A 128 11.20 -5.83 -0.49
C ALA A 128 12.36 -6.84 -0.31
N ARG A 129 12.65 -7.63 -1.35
CA ARG A 129 13.82 -8.52 -1.37
C ARG A 129 15.14 -7.73 -1.31
N GLN A 130 15.22 -6.58 -1.94
CA GLN A 130 16.42 -5.73 -1.87
C GLN A 130 16.62 -5.18 -0.45
N PHE A 131 15.55 -4.73 0.22
CA PHE A 131 15.66 -4.25 1.60
C PHE A 131 16.03 -5.36 2.58
N VAL A 132 15.45 -6.56 2.45
CA VAL A 132 15.83 -7.66 3.36
C VAL A 132 17.28 -8.08 3.16
N ARG A 133 17.78 -8.09 1.94
CA ARG A 133 19.20 -8.32 1.65
C ARG A 133 20.14 -7.23 2.19
N ALA A 134 19.61 -6.01 2.35
CA ALA A 134 20.31 -4.92 3.02
C ALA A 134 20.22 -4.96 4.55
N GLY A 135 19.64 -6.03 5.13
CA GLY A 135 19.53 -6.24 6.58
C GLY A 135 18.33 -5.54 7.24
N MET A 136 17.34 -5.12 6.47
CA MET A 136 16.12 -4.49 6.99
C MET A 136 14.95 -5.48 6.95
N VAL A 137 14.05 -5.40 7.92
CA VAL A 137 12.75 -6.07 7.82
C VAL A 137 11.94 -5.36 6.74
N ALA A 138 11.42 -6.11 5.77
CA ALA A 138 10.58 -5.54 4.72
C ALA A 138 9.15 -6.08 4.85
N VAL A 139 8.17 -5.16 4.83
CA VAL A 139 6.74 -5.50 4.83
C VAL A 139 6.18 -5.12 3.47
N ALA A 140 5.74 -6.10 2.70
CA ALA A 140 5.14 -5.90 1.39
C ALA A 140 3.63 -6.11 1.46
N VAL A 141 2.85 -5.11 1.01
CA VAL A 141 1.39 -5.13 1.01
C VAL A 141 0.86 -5.04 -0.42
N ASP A 142 -0.37 -5.46 -0.65
CA ASP A 142 -1.10 -5.14 -1.86
C ASP A 142 -1.84 -3.80 -1.72
N ASN A 143 -2.03 -3.10 -2.83
CA ASN A 143 -3.08 -2.08 -2.88
C ASN A 143 -4.45 -2.76 -2.80
N PRO A 144 -5.48 -2.10 -2.26
CA PRO A 144 -6.83 -2.64 -2.27
C PRO A 144 -7.27 -3.05 -3.69
N CYS A 145 -8.01 -4.13 -3.79
CA CYS A 145 -8.51 -4.68 -5.06
C CYS A 145 -7.40 -5.04 -6.07
N THR A 146 -6.23 -5.44 -5.55
CA THR A 146 -5.13 -5.98 -6.35
C THR A 146 -4.65 -7.30 -5.78
N GLY A 147 -3.90 -8.07 -6.56
CA GLY A 147 -3.35 -9.34 -6.12
C GLY A 147 -4.45 -10.30 -5.64
N GLU A 148 -4.29 -10.81 -4.43
CA GLU A 148 -5.24 -11.76 -3.83
C GLU A 148 -6.60 -11.14 -3.45
N THR A 149 -6.71 -9.82 -3.44
CA THR A 149 -7.95 -9.10 -3.12
C THR A 149 -8.68 -8.58 -4.36
N ALA A 150 -8.15 -8.84 -5.56
CA ALA A 150 -8.82 -8.52 -6.81
C ALA A 150 -9.98 -9.48 -7.07
N ASP A 151 -11.13 -8.97 -7.47
CA ASP A 151 -12.22 -9.80 -7.98
C ASP A 151 -11.92 -10.20 -9.44
N LEU A 152 -11.43 -11.42 -9.61
CA LEU A 152 -10.98 -11.93 -10.89
C LEU A 152 -12.12 -12.21 -11.88
N GLU A 153 -13.36 -12.33 -11.41
CA GLU A 153 -14.53 -12.53 -12.27
C GLU A 153 -14.92 -11.22 -12.99
N TRP A 154 -14.64 -10.07 -12.37
CA TRP A 154 -14.99 -8.73 -12.85
C TRP A 154 -13.84 -7.99 -13.51
N VAL A 155 -12.63 -8.54 -13.45
CA VAL A 155 -11.45 -7.86 -14.01
C VAL A 155 -11.57 -7.75 -15.53
N SER A 156 -11.60 -6.53 -16.04
CA SER A 156 -11.47 -6.27 -17.47
C SER A 156 -10.21 -6.99 -18.01
N PRO A 157 -10.29 -7.65 -19.19
CA PRO A 157 -9.11 -8.24 -19.83
C PRO A 157 -7.94 -7.27 -20.02
N LYS A 158 -8.23 -5.96 -20.01
CA LYS A 158 -7.24 -4.88 -20.13
C LYS A 158 -6.48 -4.63 -18.82
N TYR A 159 -7.09 -4.91 -17.66
CA TYR A 159 -6.55 -4.57 -16.34
C TYR A 159 -6.46 -5.83 -15.45
N ARG A 160 -5.83 -6.88 -15.97
CA ARG A 160 -5.65 -8.13 -15.22
C ARG A 160 -4.93 -7.85 -13.90
N GLY A 161 -5.54 -8.25 -12.79
CA GLY A 161 -4.96 -8.20 -11.47
C GLY A 161 -5.28 -6.98 -10.62
N TYR A 162 -6.13 -6.05 -11.11
CA TYR A 162 -6.63 -4.94 -10.30
C TYR A 162 -7.97 -4.41 -10.83
N ASP A 163 -8.81 -3.99 -9.91
CA ASP A 163 -10.14 -3.46 -10.17
C ASP A 163 -10.34 -2.13 -9.42
N TYR A 164 -9.68 -1.08 -9.89
CA TYR A 164 -9.79 0.23 -9.27
C TYR A 164 -11.09 0.96 -9.59
N ASP A 165 -11.67 0.71 -10.77
CA ASP A 165 -12.81 1.47 -11.24
C ASP A 165 -14.09 1.09 -10.47
N ASP A 166 -14.35 -0.21 -10.34
CA ASP A 166 -15.53 -0.69 -9.62
C ASP A 166 -15.35 -0.51 -8.10
N ALA A 167 -14.16 -0.77 -7.55
CA ALA A 167 -13.84 -0.45 -6.17
C ALA A 167 -14.07 1.03 -5.84
N SER A 168 -13.61 1.94 -6.71
CA SER A 168 -13.82 3.39 -6.50
C SER A 168 -15.29 3.77 -6.49
N ARG A 169 -16.13 3.16 -7.33
CA ARG A 169 -17.58 3.41 -7.34
C ARG A 169 -18.23 2.98 -6.05
N VAL A 170 -17.97 1.75 -5.61
CA VAL A 170 -18.53 1.21 -4.35
C VAL A 170 -18.09 2.06 -3.15
N LEU A 171 -16.82 2.44 -3.09
CA LEU A 171 -16.30 3.27 -2.01
C LEU A 171 -16.96 4.65 -1.97
N LEU A 172 -17.19 5.28 -3.14
CA LEU A 172 -17.89 6.56 -3.22
C LEU A 172 -19.35 6.46 -2.74
N GLU A 173 -20.05 5.36 -3.03
CA GLU A 173 -21.41 5.12 -2.51
C GLU A 173 -21.41 4.97 -0.98
N LEU A 174 -20.35 4.47 -0.38
CA LEU A 174 -20.14 4.39 1.06
C LEU A 174 -19.68 5.72 1.69
N GLY A 175 -19.44 6.75 0.88
CA GLY A 175 -18.91 8.04 1.35
C GLY A 175 -17.42 8.03 1.60
N TRP A 176 -16.68 7.06 1.05
CA TRP A 176 -15.23 6.93 1.16
C TRP A 176 -14.54 7.23 -0.17
N SER A 177 -13.26 7.60 -0.11
CA SER A 177 -12.43 7.64 -1.32
C SER A 177 -11.55 6.39 -1.41
N TYR A 178 -11.18 5.99 -2.63
CA TYR A 178 -10.23 4.90 -2.81
C TYR A 178 -8.89 5.21 -2.11
N GLN A 179 -8.39 6.44 -2.21
CA GLN A 179 -7.16 6.87 -1.55
C GLN A 179 -7.26 6.81 -0.03
N GLY A 180 -8.41 7.23 0.53
CA GLY A 180 -8.68 7.12 1.95
C GLY A 180 -8.70 5.67 2.43
N TYR A 181 -9.36 4.79 1.68
CA TYR A 181 -9.41 3.36 1.97
C TYR A 181 -8.02 2.69 1.86
N ALA A 182 -7.24 3.03 0.82
CA ALA A 182 -5.92 2.46 0.61
C ALA A 182 -4.85 2.93 1.62
N SER A 183 -5.08 4.10 2.26
CA SER A 183 -4.16 4.66 3.25
C SER A 183 -4.59 4.42 4.71
N PHE A 184 -5.70 3.74 4.88
CA PHE A 184 -6.23 3.33 6.18
C PHE A 184 -5.52 2.11 6.71
#